data_53a76fddaae50668efb35bfc1481558f
#
_entry.id   53a76fddaae50668efb35bfc1481558f
#
_cell.length_a   1.000
_cell.length_b   1.000
_cell.length_c   1.000
_cell.angle_alpha   90.00
_cell.angle_beta   90.00
_cell.angle_gamma   90.00
#
_symmetry.space_group_name_H-M   'P 1'
#
loop_
_entity.id
_entity.type
_entity.pdbx_description
1 polymer ?
#
loop_
_entity_poly.entity_id
_entity_poly.type
_entity_poly.pdbx_seq_one_letter_code
_entity_poly.pdbx_strand_id
1 'polypeptide(L)'
;TYYRGECDDCTTTKFASPIPLYTSSGIGHQALTILGYPTITDADIDRDPSILQQFDKVIMLHNEYVTRAMFDAITSHPNVIYLYPNALYAEIEVNYIDETITLIRGHNYPESEISNGFDWPFDNTHPYEYDDTCLEMEFYKVRDGWMTTCYPENVFLANTEQLFNILMLIKDL
;
A
#
# COMPACT_ATOMS: atom_id res chain seq x y z
N THR A 1 -9.47 -5.70 14.38
CA THR A 1 -10.22 -6.85 14.96
C THR A 1 -9.57 -8.17 14.60
N TYR A 2 -9.12 -8.34 13.36
CA TYR A 2 -8.43 -9.55 12.90
C TYR A 2 -7.27 -10.00 13.82
N TYR A 3 -6.47 -9.05 14.30
CA TYR A 3 -5.35 -9.32 15.22
C TYR A 3 -5.74 -9.45 16.70
N ARG A 4 -7.00 -9.24 17.07
CA ARG A 4 -7.44 -9.29 18.48
C ARG A 4 -8.26 -10.53 18.84
N GLY A 5 -8.51 -11.42 17.88
CA GLY A 5 -9.32 -12.65 18.11
C GLY A 5 -10.77 -12.39 18.50
N GLU A 6 -11.27 -11.19 18.20
CA GLU A 6 -12.65 -10.81 18.55
C GLU A 6 -13.67 -11.42 17.60
N CYS A 7 -13.22 -11.85 16.41
CA CYS A 7 -14.07 -12.53 15.43
C CYS A 7 -13.18 -13.23 14.38
N ASP A 8 -13.10 -14.52 14.44
CA ASP A 8 -12.23 -15.32 13.55
C ASP A 8 -12.77 -15.40 12.11
N ASP A 9 -14.08 -15.18 11.91
CA ASP A 9 -14.75 -15.29 10.61
C ASP A 9 -15.24 -13.95 10.04
N CYS A 10 -14.85 -12.81 10.65
CA CYS A 10 -15.32 -11.51 10.22
C CYS A 10 -14.56 -10.99 8.98
N THR A 11 -15.25 -10.93 7.86
CA THR A 11 -14.75 -10.33 6.61
C THR A 11 -15.14 -8.87 6.43
N THR A 12 -16.05 -8.34 7.27
CA THR A 12 -16.53 -6.96 7.18
C THR A 12 -16.21 -6.18 8.44
N THR A 13 -15.66 -4.97 8.26
CA THR A 13 -15.38 -4.01 9.34
C THR A 13 -15.99 -2.65 9.03
N LYS A 14 -16.16 -1.83 10.06
CA LYS A 14 -16.59 -0.43 9.90
C LYS A 14 -15.39 0.52 9.88
N PHE A 15 -15.56 1.63 9.23
CA PHE A 15 -14.63 2.75 9.36
C PHE A 15 -14.54 3.15 10.83
N ALA A 16 -13.33 3.41 11.28
CA ALA A 16 -13.07 3.88 12.64
C ALA A 16 -12.17 5.13 12.58
N SER A 17 -12.20 5.90 13.65
CA SER A 17 -11.23 6.98 13.80
C SER A 17 -9.81 6.41 13.75
N PRO A 18 -8.84 7.10 13.12
CA PRO A 18 -7.47 6.65 13.05
C PRO A 18 -6.92 6.36 14.45
N ILE A 19 -6.34 5.17 14.62
CA ILE A 19 -5.62 4.81 15.83
C ILE A 19 -4.17 5.25 15.61
N PRO A 20 -3.57 6.09 16.47
CA PRO A 20 -2.21 6.61 16.25
C PRO A 20 -1.11 5.60 16.58
N LEU A 21 -1.29 4.31 16.25
CA LEU A 21 -0.39 3.24 16.66
C LEU A 21 0.49 2.69 15.55
N TYR A 22 0.20 3.01 14.29
CA TYR A 22 1.00 2.57 13.16
C TYR A 22 1.04 3.71 12.15
N THR A 23 2.14 4.43 12.12
CA THR A 23 2.19 5.74 11.47
C THR A 23 3.25 5.88 10.39
N SER A 24 3.87 4.79 9.92
CA SER A 24 4.86 4.87 8.85
C SER A 24 4.28 5.51 7.59
N SER A 25 3.08 5.12 7.18
CA SER A 25 2.37 5.79 6.08
C SER A 25 2.04 7.25 6.41
N GLY A 26 1.65 7.55 7.64
CA GLY A 26 1.41 8.92 8.11
C GLY A 26 2.66 9.79 8.07
N ILE A 27 3.80 9.27 8.48
CA ILE A 27 5.09 9.98 8.44
C ILE A 27 5.57 10.12 6.99
N GLY A 28 5.48 9.06 6.20
CA GLY A 28 5.79 9.11 4.77
C GLY A 28 4.95 10.16 4.04
N HIS A 29 3.65 10.21 4.33
CA HIS A 29 2.76 11.24 3.81
C HIS A 29 3.20 12.66 4.20
N GLN A 30 3.53 12.90 5.47
CA GLN A 30 4.02 14.20 5.93
C GLN A 30 5.32 14.60 5.23
N ALA A 31 6.29 13.70 5.13
CA ALA A 31 7.56 13.94 4.46
C ALA A 31 7.37 14.30 2.98
N LEU A 32 6.55 13.55 2.26
CA LEU A 32 6.25 13.82 0.85
C LEU A 32 5.48 15.13 0.68
N THR A 33 4.56 15.46 1.58
CA THR A 33 3.83 16.73 1.55
C THR A 33 4.76 17.93 1.74
N ILE A 34 5.73 17.83 2.67
CA ILE A 34 6.76 18.87 2.88
C ILE A 34 7.61 19.06 1.62
N LEU A 35 7.85 17.99 0.88
CA LEU A 35 8.58 18.04 -0.39
C LEU A 35 7.74 18.54 -1.57
N GLY A 36 6.47 18.87 -1.34
CA GLY A 36 5.58 19.43 -2.36
C GLY A 36 4.79 18.42 -3.17
N TYR A 37 4.78 17.15 -2.78
CA TYR A 37 3.93 16.14 -3.43
C TYR A 37 2.46 16.34 -3.01
N PRO A 38 1.53 16.44 -3.96
CA PRO A 38 0.10 16.44 -3.63
C PRO A 38 -0.34 15.05 -3.14
N THR A 39 -1.35 15.01 -2.29
CA THR A 39 -1.89 13.78 -1.73
C THR A 39 -3.30 13.54 -2.24
N ILE A 40 -3.58 12.29 -2.58
CA ILE A 40 -4.92 11.76 -2.84
C ILE A 40 -5.15 10.57 -1.90
N THR A 41 -6.39 10.26 -1.62
CA THR A 41 -6.78 9.15 -0.75
C THR A 41 -7.22 7.93 -1.58
N ASP A 42 -7.21 6.76 -0.96
CA ASP A 42 -7.78 5.55 -1.55
C ASP A 42 -9.23 5.74 -1.98
N ALA A 43 -10.01 6.48 -1.18
CA ALA A 43 -11.39 6.79 -1.51
C ALA A 43 -11.53 7.71 -2.74
N ASP A 44 -10.57 8.58 -3.02
CA ASP A 44 -10.58 9.40 -4.23
C ASP A 44 -10.33 8.53 -5.46
N ILE A 45 -9.38 7.59 -5.38
CA ILE A 45 -9.08 6.65 -6.48
C ILE A 45 -10.24 5.69 -6.70
N ASP A 46 -10.84 5.16 -5.64
CA ASP A 46 -11.97 4.24 -5.76
C ASP A 46 -13.18 4.87 -6.42
N ARG A 47 -13.48 6.14 -6.09
CA ARG A 47 -14.59 6.91 -6.68
C ARG A 47 -14.33 7.39 -8.10
N ASP A 48 -13.08 7.74 -8.39
CA ASP A 48 -12.64 8.20 -9.71
C ASP A 48 -11.24 7.65 -10.04
N PRO A 49 -11.16 6.41 -10.55
CA PRO A 49 -9.88 5.80 -10.94
C PRO A 49 -9.08 6.62 -11.95
N SER A 50 -9.75 7.48 -12.73
CA SER A 50 -9.08 8.33 -13.73
C SER A 50 -8.25 9.46 -13.12
N ILE A 51 -8.41 9.75 -11.82
CA ILE A 51 -7.64 10.79 -11.12
C ILE A 51 -6.13 10.55 -11.22
N LEU A 52 -5.69 9.31 -11.28
CA LEU A 52 -4.26 8.96 -11.39
C LEU A 52 -3.63 9.46 -12.69
N GLN A 53 -4.40 9.63 -13.76
CA GLN A 53 -3.91 10.12 -15.05
C GLN A 53 -3.48 11.59 -15.02
N GLN A 54 -3.79 12.31 -13.94
CA GLN A 54 -3.38 13.70 -13.73
C GLN A 54 -1.94 13.83 -13.22
N PHE A 55 -1.30 12.72 -12.87
CA PHE A 55 0.04 12.69 -12.26
C PHE A 55 1.02 11.94 -13.16
N ASP A 56 2.23 12.44 -13.27
CA ASP A 56 3.32 11.78 -14.00
C ASP A 56 3.92 10.61 -13.20
N LYS A 57 3.74 10.63 -11.89
CA LYS A 57 4.26 9.63 -10.94
C LYS A 57 3.27 9.44 -9.79
N VAL A 58 3.03 8.19 -9.41
CA VAL A 58 2.21 7.82 -8.26
C VAL A 58 3.09 7.12 -7.23
N ILE A 59 3.03 7.55 -5.97
CA ILE A 59 3.75 6.95 -4.85
C ILE A 59 2.74 6.31 -3.92
N MET A 60 2.81 4.98 -3.80
CA MET A 60 1.95 4.18 -2.93
C MET A 60 2.63 4.02 -1.57
N LEU A 61 1.96 4.44 -0.51
CA LEU A 61 2.56 4.42 0.83
C LEU A 61 2.39 3.10 1.57
N HIS A 62 1.32 2.39 1.40
CA HIS A 62 1.11 1.02 1.91
C HIS A 62 0.06 0.32 1.06
N ASN A 63 -1.19 0.74 1.10
CA ASN A 63 -2.28 0.33 0.23
C ASN A 63 -2.40 -1.19 0.05
N GLU A 64 -2.34 -1.92 1.16
CA GLU A 64 -2.46 -3.38 1.19
C GLU A 64 -3.86 -3.84 0.74
N TYR A 65 -4.89 -3.10 1.17
CA TYR A 65 -6.31 -3.39 0.91
C TYR A 65 -6.85 -2.42 -0.14
N VAL A 66 -7.18 -2.92 -1.32
CA VAL A 66 -7.67 -2.09 -2.42
C VAL A 66 -8.89 -2.71 -3.11
N THR A 67 -9.72 -1.87 -3.71
CA THR A 67 -10.80 -2.36 -4.57
C THR A 67 -10.25 -2.79 -5.93
N ARG A 68 -11.04 -3.55 -6.70
CA ARG A 68 -10.69 -3.93 -8.08
C ARG A 68 -10.42 -2.69 -8.95
N ALA A 69 -11.23 -1.66 -8.81
CA ALA A 69 -11.08 -0.43 -9.56
C ALA A 69 -9.76 0.30 -9.24
N MET A 70 -9.39 0.35 -7.96
CA MET A 70 -8.10 0.89 -7.53
C MET A 70 -6.93 0.07 -8.09
N PHE A 71 -6.99 -1.26 -7.95
CA PHE A 71 -5.94 -2.16 -8.46
C PHE A 71 -5.70 -1.95 -9.96
N ASP A 72 -6.77 -1.93 -10.76
CA ASP A 72 -6.67 -1.76 -12.21
C ASP A 72 -6.12 -0.37 -12.58
N ALA A 73 -6.55 0.68 -11.89
CA ALA A 73 -6.05 2.03 -12.12
C ALA A 73 -4.57 2.18 -11.78
N ILE A 74 -4.16 1.69 -10.61
CA ILE A 74 -2.79 1.78 -10.12
C ILE A 74 -1.85 0.97 -11.04
N THR A 75 -2.20 -0.29 -11.32
CA THR A 75 -1.33 -1.17 -12.11
C THR A 75 -1.28 -0.83 -13.60
N SER A 76 -2.19 -0.01 -14.10
CA SER A 76 -2.15 0.53 -15.47
C SER A 76 -1.43 1.87 -15.59
N HIS A 77 -1.07 2.50 -14.47
CA HIS A 77 -0.33 3.76 -14.49
C HIS A 77 1.15 3.53 -14.91
N PRO A 78 1.71 4.36 -15.80
CA PRO A 78 3.03 4.12 -16.41
C PRO A 78 4.21 4.32 -15.45
N ASN A 79 4.00 4.95 -14.29
CA ASN A 79 5.06 5.20 -13.32
C ASN A 79 4.53 5.14 -11.88
N VAL A 80 4.64 3.98 -11.25
CA VAL A 80 4.22 3.76 -9.86
C VAL A 80 5.40 3.35 -9.01
N ILE A 81 5.52 3.94 -7.83
CA ILE A 81 6.51 3.58 -6.82
C ILE A 81 5.77 3.00 -5.62
N TYR A 82 5.97 1.72 -5.37
CA TYR A 82 5.41 1.00 -4.22
C TYR A 82 6.44 1.02 -3.09
N LEU A 83 6.12 1.71 -2.00
CA LEU A 83 7.02 1.80 -0.83
C LEU A 83 6.84 0.64 0.15
N TYR A 84 5.98 -0.32 -0.17
CA TYR A 84 5.75 -1.53 0.62
C TYR A 84 5.63 -2.75 -0.28
N PRO A 85 6.28 -3.87 0.08
CA PRO A 85 6.26 -5.08 -0.74
C PRO A 85 4.90 -5.80 -0.73
N ASN A 86 4.03 -5.55 0.26
CA ASN A 86 2.67 -6.08 0.32
C ASN A 86 1.60 -5.11 -0.23
N ALA A 87 1.99 -4.14 -1.03
CA ALA A 87 1.03 -3.27 -1.70
C ALA A 87 0.10 -4.08 -2.62
N LEU A 88 -1.17 -3.70 -2.67
CA LEU A 88 -2.20 -4.33 -3.51
C LEU A 88 -2.44 -5.83 -3.19
N TYR A 89 -2.34 -6.19 -1.91
CA TYR A 89 -2.37 -7.58 -1.48
C TYR A 89 -3.77 -8.17 -1.39
N ALA A 90 -4.73 -7.42 -0.85
CA ALA A 90 -6.08 -7.91 -0.59
C ALA A 90 -7.16 -7.12 -1.34
N GLU A 91 -8.07 -7.86 -1.98
CA GLU A 91 -9.24 -7.27 -2.65
C GLU A 91 -10.35 -7.02 -1.65
N ILE A 92 -10.83 -5.79 -1.64
CA ILE A 92 -11.94 -5.35 -0.77
C ILE A 92 -13.06 -4.71 -1.59
N GLU A 93 -14.23 -4.64 -0.98
CA GLU A 93 -15.36 -3.80 -1.38
C GLU A 93 -15.60 -2.74 -0.31
N VAL A 94 -15.88 -1.50 -0.73
CA VAL A 94 -16.14 -0.37 0.15
C VAL A 94 -17.57 0.09 -0.01
N ASN A 95 -18.32 0.14 1.08
CA ASN A 95 -19.65 0.75 1.13
C ASN A 95 -19.57 2.07 1.89
N TYR A 96 -19.59 3.17 1.16
CA TYR A 96 -19.50 4.53 1.74
C TYR A 96 -20.78 4.99 2.45
N ILE A 97 -21.92 4.33 2.21
CA ILE A 97 -23.18 4.68 2.87
C ILE A 97 -23.22 4.08 4.27
N ASP A 98 -22.83 2.81 4.38
CA ASP A 98 -22.83 2.07 5.64
C ASP A 98 -21.50 2.19 6.39
N GLU A 99 -20.51 2.88 5.76
CA GLU A 99 -19.15 3.06 6.28
C GLU A 99 -18.47 1.73 6.60
N THR A 100 -18.55 0.78 5.65
CA THR A 100 -17.99 -0.57 5.82
C THR A 100 -16.98 -0.91 4.74
N ILE A 101 -16.00 -1.76 5.12
CA ILE A 101 -15.05 -2.42 4.23
C ILE A 101 -15.25 -3.93 4.39
N THR A 102 -15.38 -4.63 3.26
CA THR A 102 -15.53 -6.09 3.25
C THR A 102 -14.38 -6.72 2.47
N LEU A 103 -13.70 -7.70 3.07
CA LEU A 103 -12.70 -8.52 2.39
C LEU A 103 -13.41 -9.43 1.38
N ILE A 104 -12.98 -9.35 0.13
CA ILE A 104 -13.50 -10.18 -0.96
C ILE A 104 -12.57 -11.34 -1.26
N ARG A 105 -11.24 -11.08 -1.29
CA ARG A 105 -10.24 -12.09 -1.63
C ARG A 105 -8.86 -11.71 -1.10
N GLY A 106 -8.09 -12.68 -0.66
CA GLY A 106 -6.76 -12.50 -0.08
C GLY A 106 -6.71 -12.84 1.41
N HIS A 107 -5.54 -12.88 2.02
CA HIS A 107 -5.37 -13.27 3.43
C HIS A 107 -5.99 -14.62 3.78
N ASN A 108 -5.82 -15.61 2.90
CA ASN A 108 -6.39 -16.94 3.02
C ASN A 108 -7.95 -16.97 3.01
N TYR A 109 -8.57 -16.02 2.32
CA TYR A 109 -10.01 -15.92 2.14
C TYR A 109 -10.36 -15.76 0.64
N PRO A 110 -11.45 -16.37 0.10
CA PRO A 110 -12.38 -17.27 0.81
C PRO A 110 -11.82 -18.69 1.03
N GLU A 111 -10.69 -19.04 0.41
CA GLU A 111 -10.03 -20.34 0.49
C GLU A 111 -8.63 -20.17 1.06
N SER A 112 -8.17 -21.13 1.86
CA SER A 112 -6.92 -21.03 2.63
C SER A 112 -5.64 -20.87 1.77
N GLU A 113 -5.69 -21.28 0.52
CA GLU A 113 -4.61 -21.16 -0.46
C GLU A 113 -4.54 -19.81 -1.17
N ILE A 114 -5.54 -18.96 -0.97
CA ILE A 114 -5.58 -17.63 -1.59
C ILE A 114 -4.88 -16.62 -0.69
N SER A 115 -3.58 -16.50 -0.83
CA SER A 115 -2.82 -15.49 -0.09
C SER A 115 -3.03 -14.08 -0.64
N ASN A 116 -2.97 -13.91 -1.96
CA ASN A 116 -3.12 -12.63 -2.65
C ASN A 116 -4.48 -12.51 -3.37
N GLY A 117 -5.13 -11.36 -3.24
CA GLY A 117 -6.47 -11.10 -3.77
C GLY A 117 -6.54 -10.93 -5.29
N PHE A 118 -5.43 -10.66 -5.97
CA PHE A 118 -5.42 -10.25 -7.38
C PHE A 118 -4.61 -11.18 -8.30
N ASP A 119 -4.15 -12.33 -7.80
CA ASP A 119 -3.16 -13.18 -8.48
C ASP A 119 -1.89 -12.37 -8.86
N TRP A 120 -1.54 -11.43 -8.01
CA TRP A 120 -0.46 -10.49 -8.13
C TRP A 120 0.84 -11.17 -7.67
N PRO A 121 1.88 -11.27 -8.52
CA PRO A 121 3.09 -12.03 -8.18
C PRO A 121 3.99 -11.36 -7.13
N PHE A 122 3.66 -10.13 -6.71
CA PHE A 122 4.38 -9.34 -5.72
C PHE A 122 3.57 -9.31 -4.43
N ASP A 123 3.65 -10.38 -3.66
CA ASP A 123 2.70 -10.70 -2.59
C ASP A 123 3.36 -11.13 -1.28
N ASN A 124 4.49 -10.54 -0.91
CA ASN A 124 5.31 -10.92 0.23
C ASN A 124 6.00 -12.30 0.12
N THR A 125 5.75 -13.05 -0.93
CA THR A 125 6.40 -14.35 -1.13
C THR A 125 7.64 -14.28 -1.99
N HIS A 126 7.85 -13.14 -2.65
CA HIS A 126 9.03 -12.91 -3.47
C HIS A 126 10.30 -12.81 -2.61
N PRO A 127 11.44 -13.38 -3.00
CA PRO A 127 12.67 -13.35 -2.21
C PRO A 127 13.17 -11.94 -1.86
N TYR A 128 12.78 -10.93 -2.61
CA TYR A 128 13.17 -9.54 -2.37
C TYR A 128 12.25 -8.80 -1.38
N GLU A 129 11.21 -9.44 -0.85
CA GLU A 129 10.17 -8.79 -0.04
C GLU A 129 10.31 -9.07 1.47
N TYR A 130 11.41 -9.69 1.90
CA TYR A 130 11.60 -10.13 3.29
C TYR A 130 12.65 -9.36 4.10
N ASP A 131 13.14 -8.23 3.59
CA ASP A 131 14.02 -7.37 4.38
C ASP A 131 13.21 -6.43 5.28
N ASP A 132 12.83 -6.92 6.45
CA ASP A 132 12.09 -6.14 7.45
C ASP A 132 12.94 -5.06 8.14
N THR A 133 14.26 -5.08 7.96
CA THR A 133 15.18 -4.15 8.59
C THR A 133 15.57 -2.96 7.71
N CYS A 134 15.33 -3.04 6.42
CA CYS A 134 15.74 -2.03 5.44
C CYS A 134 17.23 -1.62 5.54
N LEU A 135 18.11 -2.55 5.82
CA LEU A 135 19.54 -2.25 5.92
C LEU A 135 20.14 -1.85 4.57
N GLU A 136 19.70 -2.52 3.51
CA GLU A 136 20.08 -2.24 2.12
C GLU A 136 18.79 -2.10 1.31
N MET A 137 18.18 -0.90 1.37
CA MET A 137 16.94 -0.68 0.64
C MET A 137 17.22 -0.53 -0.84
N GLU A 138 16.59 -1.40 -1.62
CA GLU A 138 16.63 -1.38 -3.08
C GLU A 138 15.21 -1.31 -3.64
N PHE A 139 15.12 -0.86 -4.89
CA PHE A 139 13.90 -0.94 -5.68
C PHE A 139 14.09 -1.91 -6.84
N TYR A 140 13.12 -2.77 -7.05
CA TYR A 140 13.09 -3.69 -8.18
C TYR A 140 11.90 -3.38 -9.11
N LYS A 141 12.02 -3.80 -10.37
CA LYS A 141 11.04 -3.50 -11.39
C LYS A 141 9.78 -4.34 -11.23
N VAL A 142 8.63 -3.69 -11.20
CA VAL A 142 7.29 -4.29 -11.11
C VAL A 142 6.43 -3.72 -12.23
N ARG A 143 6.23 -4.48 -13.32
CA ARG A 143 5.57 -3.97 -14.54
C ARG A 143 6.23 -2.64 -14.98
N ASP A 144 5.45 -1.55 -15.01
CA ASP A 144 5.94 -0.21 -15.36
C ASP A 144 6.39 0.62 -14.14
N GLY A 145 6.25 0.05 -12.94
CA GLY A 145 6.61 0.68 -11.67
C GLY A 145 7.87 0.11 -11.02
N TRP A 146 8.07 0.52 -9.76
CA TRP A 146 9.16 0.10 -8.91
C TRP A 146 8.63 -0.24 -7.52
N MET A 147 9.11 -1.30 -6.92
CA MET A 147 8.73 -1.73 -5.57
C MET A 147 9.97 -1.86 -4.69
N THR A 148 9.85 -1.43 -3.43
CA THR A 148 10.94 -1.60 -2.47
C THR A 148 11.09 -3.04 -2.06
N THR A 149 12.32 -3.44 -1.73
CA THR A 149 12.65 -4.77 -1.22
C THR A 149 12.35 -4.95 0.27
N CYS A 150 11.95 -3.90 0.98
CA CYS A 150 11.86 -3.92 2.43
C CYS A 150 10.65 -3.14 2.96
N TYR A 151 10.37 -3.32 4.25
CA TYR A 151 9.34 -2.60 4.98
C TYR A 151 9.93 -1.32 5.63
N PRO A 152 9.65 -0.13 5.11
CA PRO A 152 10.34 1.09 5.51
C PRO A 152 9.84 1.73 6.82
N GLU A 153 9.04 1.05 7.64
CA GLU A 153 8.50 1.62 8.89
C GLU A 153 9.58 2.18 9.81
N ASN A 154 10.62 1.40 10.05
CA ASN A 154 11.71 1.81 10.93
C ASN A 154 12.53 2.95 10.33
N VAL A 155 12.63 3.00 9.01
CA VAL A 155 13.32 4.08 8.31
C VAL A 155 12.56 5.38 8.45
N PHE A 156 11.26 5.38 8.22
CA PHE A 156 10.42 6.58 8.40
C PHE A 156 10.38 7.07 9.84
N LEU A 157 10.44 6.15 10.81
CA LEU A 157 10.31 6.50 12.23
C LEU A 157 11.63 6.92 12.89
N ALA A 158 12.75 6.34 12.52
CA ALA A 158 13.97 6.41 13.30
C ALA A 158 15.26 6.72 12.55
N ASN A 159 15.27 6.68 11.22
CA ASN A 159 16.51 6.84 10.44
C ASN A 159 16.40 7.94 9.40
N THR A 160 16.71 9.18 9.81
CA THR A 160 16.61 10.38 8.97
C THR A 160 17.53 10.33 7.74
N GLU A 161 18.71 9.74 7.84
CA GLU A 161 19.65 9.64 6.73
C GLU A 161 19.11 8.70 5.65
N GLN A 162 18.61 7.55 6.07
CA GLN A 162 18.03 6.57 5.18
C GLN A 162 16.73 7.08 4.55
N LEU A 163 15.89 7.78 5.33
CA LEU A 163 14.71 8.46 4.80
C LEU A 163 15.07 9.45 3.69
N PHE A 164 16.11 10.26 3.90
CA PHE A 164 16.56 11.20 2.87
C PHE A 164 17.01 10.48 1.60
N ASN A 165 17.75 9.38 1.73
CA ASN A 165 18.18 8.57 0.58
C ASN A 165 16.99 7.98 -0.17
N ILE A 166 15.97 7.48 0.54
CA ILE A 166 14.71 7.01 -0.06
C ILE A 166 14.03 8.10 -0.88
N LEU A 167 13.89 9.28 -0.28
CA LEU A 167 13.22 10.41 -0.94
C LEU A 167 13.97 10.88 -2.18
N MET A 168 15.28 10.80 -2.17
CA MET A 168 16.12 11.09 -3.35
C MET A 168 15.95 10.02 -4.43
N LEU A 169 15.96 8.72 -4.06
CA LEU A 169 15.70 7.65 -5.01
C LEU A 169 14.31 7.77 -5.65
N ILE A 170 13.27 8.05 -4.88
CA ILE A 170 11.91 8.26 -5.38
C ILE A 170 11.86 9.41 -6.40
N LYS A 171 12.66 10.45 -6.19
CA LYS A 171 12.72 11.58 -7.09
C LYS A 171 13.35 11.21 -8.42
N ASP A 172 14.34 10.33 -8.41
CA ASP A 172 15.11 9.93 -9.59
C ASP A 172 14.47 8.79 -10.38
N LEU A 173 13.57 7.98 -9.76
CA LEU A 173 12.76 6.95 -10.40
C LEU A 173 11.56 7.57 -11.13
#